data_7ec5c4a3af0467a19140a3c6cb587114
#
_entry.id   7ec5c4a3af0467a19140a3c6cb587114
#
_cell.length_a   1.000
_cell.length_b   1.000
_cell.length_c   1.000
_cell.angle_alpha   90.00
_cell.angle_beta   90.00
_cell.angle_gamma   90.00
#
_symmetry.space_group_name_H-M   'P 1'
#
loop_
_entity.id
_entity.type
_entity.pdbx_description
1 polymer ?
#
loop_
_entity_poly.entity_id
_entity_poly.type
_entity_poly.pdbx_seq_one_letter_code
_entity_poly.pdbx_strand_id
1 'polypeptide(L)'
;MISLSKIEEKLYRPADAYEQSRVTRMEHVNTTIVEKPQEGIAAVAARIATLINRREANGQKTVLSLASGRSMRDLFVELVRLHKEEGLSFKNVVVFGSYEFYPLADAHLGSMAQIQSQLLDQVDILPENVHTF
;
A
#
# COMPACT_ATOMS: atom_id res chain seq x y z
N MET A 1 13.92 9.87 -2.86
CA MET A 1 12.83 9.33 -3.73
C MET A 1 13.44 8.30 -4.68
N ILE A 2 13.05 7.01 -4.57
CA ILE A 2 13.44 6.00 -5.56
C ILE A 2 12.55 6.26 -6.78
N SER A 3 13.14 6.68 -7.90
CA SER A 3 12.41 6.88 -9.14
C SER A 3 11.81 5.54 -9.61
N LEU A 4 10.53 5.52 -9.96
CA LEU A 4 9.87 4.35 -10.56
C LEU A 4 10.64 3.82 -11.77
N SER A 5 11.29 4.69 -12.54
CA SER A 5 12.15 4.31 -13.66
C SER A 5 13.35 3.44 -13.25
N LYS A 6 13.94 3.66 -12.06
CA LYS A 6 15.04 2.82 -11.56
C LYS A 6 14.59 1.44 -11.08
N ILE A 7 13.32 1.31 -10.70
CA ILE A 7 12.73 0.01 -10.34
C ILE A 7 12.43 -0.78 -11.61
N GLU A 8 11.92 -0.13 -12.65
CA GLU A 8 11.64 -0.77 -13.94
C GLU A 8 12.89 -1.32 -14.64
N GLU A 9 14.06 -0.72 -14.42
CA GLU A 9 15.34 -1.22 -14.98
C GLU A 9 15.81 -2.54 -14.34
N LYS A 10 15.36 -2.84 -13.11
CA LYS A 10 15.73 -4.06 -12.36
C LYS A 10 14.71 -5.19 -12.48
N LEU A 11 13.61 -4.98 -13.17
CA LEU A 11 12.60 -6.01 -13.36
C LEU A 11 13.07 -7.04 -14.38
N TYR A 12 12.81 -8.33 -14.07
CA TYR A 12 12.98 -9.39 -15.04
C TYR A 12 12.16 -9.06 -16.31
N ARG A 13 12.87 -8.98 -17.44
CA ARG A 13 12.23 -8.78 -18.73
C ARG A 13 12.49 -10.03 -19.58
N PRO A 14 11.44 -10.71 -20.04
CA PRO A 14 11.59 -11.81 -20.97
C PRO A 14 12.43 -11.39 -22.19
N ALA A 15 13.33 -12.25 -22.62
CA ALA A 15 14.25 -11.97 -23.72
C ALA A 15 13.52 -11.86 -25.08
N ASP A 16 12.40 -12.56 -25.23
CA ASP A 16 11.58 -12.57 -26.45
C ASP A 16 10.09 -12.80 -26.16
N ALA A 17 9.27 -12.70 -27.24
CA ALA A 17 7.82 -12.89 -27.16
C ALA A 17 7.41 -14.33 -26.74
N TYR A 18 8.24 -15.33 -27.03
CA TYR A 18 7.98 -16.70 -26.65
C TYR A 18 8.17 -16.90 -25.12
N GLU A 19 9.27 -16.38 -24.59
CA GLU A 19 9.53 -16.41 -23.16
C GLU A 19 8.47 -15.59 -22.39
N GLN A 20 8.09 -14.42 -22.91
CA GLN A 20 6.97 -13.64 -22.38
C GLN A 20 5.69 -14.46 -22.30
N SER A 21 5.31 -15.10 -23.41
CA SER A 21 4.08 -15.91 -23.46
C SER A 21 4.12 -17.10 -22.50
N ARG A 22 5.30 -17.68 -22.28
CA ARG A 22 5.49 -18.82 -21.38
C ARG A 22 5.36 -18.42 -19.90
N VAL A 23 5.92 -17.27 -19.54
CA VAL A 23 5.88 -16.72 -18.17
C VAL A 23 4.47 -16.21 -17.84
N THR A 24 3.80 -15.52 -18.79
CA THR A 24 2.50 -14.89 -18.54
C THR A 24 1.31 -15.81 -18.83
N ARG A 25 1.53 -17.02 -19.35
CA ARG A 25 0.46 -17.94 -19.79
C ARG A 25 -0.57 -18.26 -18.70
N MET A 26 -0.15 -18.30 -17.44
CA MET A 26 -1.00 -18.58 -16.27
C MET A 26 -1.22 -17.35 -15.39
N GLU A 27 -0.67 -16.20 -15.77
CA GLU A 27 -0.82 -14.97 -15.02
C GLU A 27 -2.10 -14.25 -15.41
N HIS A 28 -3.03 -14.18 -14.48
CA HIS A 28 -4.22 -13.33 -14.58
C HIS A 28 -4.06 -12.02 -13.80
N VAL A 29 -2.94 -11.85 -13.08
CA VAL A 29 -2.60 -10.68 -12.28
C VAL A 29 -1.19 -10.22 -12.63
N ASN A 30 -1.02 -8.93 -12.89
CA ASN A 30 0.30 -8.34 -13.12
C ASN A 30 1.19 -8.54 -11.89
N THR A 31 2.28 -9.30 -12.07
CA THR A 31 3.22 -9.62 -11.00
C THR A 31 4.56 -8.94 -11.25
N THR A 32 5.09 -8.32 -10.22
CA THR A 32 6.42 -7.70 -10.24
C THR A 32 7.32 -8.42 -9.24
N ILE A 33 8.42 -8.98 -9.74
CA ILE A 33 9.43 -9.64 -8.90
C ILE A 33 10.56 -8.65 -8.61
N VAL A 34 10.91 -8.52 -7.34
CA VAL A 34 12.02 -7.66 -6.88
C VAL A 34 13.07 -8.49 -6.17
N GLU A 35 14.32 -8.04 -6.20
CA GLU A 35 15.41 -8.77 -5.53
C GLU A 35 15.36 -8.63 -4.01
N LYS A 36 14.92 -7.46 -3.51
CA LYS A 36 14.87 -7.16 -2.08
C LYS A 36 13.47 -6.77 -1.65
N PRO A 37 12.97 -7.29 -0.53
CA PRO A 37 11.63 -6.94 -0.02
C PRO A 37 11.41 -5.44 0.12
N GLN A 38 12.43 -4.69 0.55
CA GLN A 38 12.36 -3.24 0.74
C GLN A 38 12.12 -2.48 -0.56
N GLU A 39 12.61 -2.98 -1.69
CA GLU A 39 12.38 -2.39 -3.01
C GLU A 39 10.89 -2.53 -3.41
N GLY A 40 10.30 -3.69 -3.12
CA GLY A 40 8.87 -3.92 -3.34
C GLY A 40 7.99 -3.04 -2.46
N ILE A 41 8.34 -2.91 -1.18
CA ILE A 41 7.63 -2.05 -0.23
C ILE A 41 7.68 -0.59 -0.68
N ALA A 42 8.87 -0.08 -1.01
CA ALA A 42 9.06 1.29 -1.48
C ALA A 42 8.28 1.54 -2.80
N ALA A 43 8.27 0.57 -3.72
CA ALA A 43 7.51 0.68 -4.97
C ALA A 43 6.00 0.77 -4.72
N VAL A 44 5.46 -0.07 -3.83
CA VAL A 44 4.03 -0.06 -3.48
C VAL A 44 3.67 1.25 -2.78
N ALA A 45 4.46 1.69 -1.79
CA ALA A 45 4.24 2.95 -1.08
C ALA A 45 4.27 4.16 -2.03
N ALA A 46 5.23 4.20 -2.97
CA ALA A 46 5.31 5.26 -3.97
C ALA A 46 4.10 5.28 -4.92
N ARG A 47 3.56 4.12 -5.30
CA ARG A 47 2.33 4.03 -6.11
C ARG A 47 1.11 4.54 -5.35
N ILE A 48 0.98 4.20 -4.07
CA ILE A 48 -0.09 4.71 -3.20
C ILE A 48 0.02 6.22 -3.07
N ALA A 49 1.20 6.75 -2.77
CA ALA A 49 1.45 8.19 -2.65
C ALA A 49 1.12 8.94 -3.97
N THR A 50 1.55 8.39 -5.10
CA THR A 50 1.21 8.94 -6.42
C THR A 50 -0.30 8.97 -6.66
N LEU A 51 -1.01 7.91 -6.27
CA LEU A 51 -2.47 7.84 -6.40
C LEU A 51 -3.16 8.89 -5.52
N ILE A 52 -2.73 9.01 -4.26
CA ILE A 52 -3.27 10.00 -3.30
C ILE A 52 -3.09 11.42 -3.88
N ASN A 53 -1.86 11.80 -4.21
CA ASN A 53 -1.55 13.13 -4.72
C ASN A 53 -2.31 13.46 -6.02
N ARG A 54 -2.39 12.50 -6.94
CA ARG A 54 -3.14 12.69 -8.20
C ARG A 54 -4.63 12.90 -7.97
N ARG A 55 -5.24 12.13 -7.06
CA ARG A 55 -6.66 12.26 -6.74
C ARG A 55 -6.93 13.55 -5.97
N GLU A 56 -6.09 13.91 -5.03
CA GLU A 56 -6.18 15.17 -4.29
C GLU A 56 -6.12 16.38 -5.23
N ALA A 57 -5.17 16.39 -6.18
CA ALA A 57 -5.07 17.44 -7.19
C ALA A 57 -6.34 17.59 -8.06
N ASN A 58 -7.14 16.52 -8.18
CA ASN A 58 -8.42 16.52 -8.89
C ASN A 58 -9.64 16.72 -7.96
N GLY A 59 -9.45 17.05 -6.69
CA GLY A 59 -10.52 17.18 -5.69
C GLY A 59 -11.25 15.86 -5.36
N GLN A 60 -10.61 14.73 -5.60
CA GLN A 60 -11.18 13.40 -5.42
C GLN A 60 -10.61 12.71 -4.17
N LYS A 61 -11.44 11.95 -3.46
CA LYS A 61 -10.98 11.08 -2.37
C LYS A 61 -10.29 9.82 -2.92
N THR A 62 -9.24 9.37 -2.23
CA THR A 62 -8.63 8.06 -2.44
C THR A 62 -9.23 7.08 -1.46
N VAL A 63 -9.71 5.95 -1.95
CA VAL A 63 -10.25 4.87 -1.10
C VAL A 63 -9.22 3.74 -1.03
N LEU A 64 -8.84 3.36 0.18
CA LEU A 64 -7.93 2.26 0.46
C LEU A 64 -8.64 1.19 1.29
N SER A 65 -8.58 -0.05 0.85
CA SER A 65 -8.92 -1.21 1.69
C SER A 65 -7.62 -1.78 2.24
N LEU A 66 -7.49 -1.77 3.57
CA LEU A 66 -6.27 -2.15 4.26
C LEU A 66 -6.46 -3.47 5.01
N ALA A 67 -5.49 -4.34 4.88
CA ALA A 67 -5.34 -5.54 5.70
C ALA A 67 -4.34 -5.27 6.84
N SER A 68 -4.40 -6.04 7.91
CA SER A 68 -3.35 -6.11 8.91
C SER A 68 -2.39 -7.26 8.62
N GLY A 69 -1.32 -7.34 9.39
CA GLY A 69 -0.41 -8.48 9.34
C GLY A 69 1.04 -8.09 9.07
N ARG A 70 1.89 -9.12 9.13
CA ARG A 70 3.34 -8.94 9.06
C ARG A 70 3.82 -8.29 7.77
N SER A 71 3.23 -8.65 6.63
CA SER A 71 3.58 -8.09 5.32
C SER A 71 3.18 -6.61 5.16
N MET A 72 2.15 -6.17 5.90
CA MET A 72 1.68 -4.79 5.83
C MET A 72 2.45 -3.85 6.74
N ARG A 73 3.08 -4.36 7.79
CA ARG A 73 3.81 -3.55 8.77
C ARG A 73 4.85 -2.64 8.13
N ASP A 74 5.70 -3.21 7.28
CA ASP A 74 6.79 -2.46 6.66
C ASP A 74 6.25 -1.43 5.64
N LEU A 75 5.14 -1.75 4.96
CA LEU A 75 4.43 -0.79 4.11
C LEU A 75 3.87 0.37 4.92
N PHE A 76 3.27 0.11 6.10
CA PHE A 76 2.77 1.16 6.97
C PHE A 76 3.89 2.06 7.48
N VAL A 77 5.03 1.49 7.88
CA VAL A 77 6.23 2.25 8.26
C VAL A 77 6.66 3.18 7.13
N GLU A 78 6.71 2.70 5.91
CA GLU A 78 7.11 3.53 4.75
C GLU A 78 6.07 4.60 4.43
N LEU A 79 4.77 4.32 4.53
CA LEU A 79 3.71 5.33 4.35
C LEU A 79 3.78 6.42 5.41
N VAL A 80 4.05 6.06 6.67
CA VAL A 80 4.26 7.02 7.76
C VAL A 80 5.51 7.87 7.51
N ARG A 81 6.59 7.28 7.02
CA ARG A 81 7.79 8.02 6.62
C ARG A 81 7.47 9.04 5.53
N LEU A 82 6.76 8.63 4.46
CA LEU A 82 6.35 9.52 3.39
C LEU A 82 5.49 10.68 3.91
N HIS A 83 4.59 10.41 4.87
CA HIS A 83 3.81 11.47 5.51
C HIS A 83 4.69 12.45 6.28
N LYS A 84 5.57 11.95 7.16
CA LYS A 84 6.36 12.79 8.08
C LYS A 84 7.50 13.53 7.38
N GLU A 85 8.15 12.90 6.40
CA GLU A 85 9.37 13.42 5.78
C GLU A 85 9.12 14.05 4.41
N GLU A 86 8.11 13.58 3.67
CA GLU A 86 7.84 14.04 2.30
C GLU A 86 6.48 14.77 2.17
N GLY A 87 5.73 14.93 3.27
CA GLY A 87 4.50 15.72 3.31
C GLY A 87 3.30 15.06 2.63
N LEU A 88 3.29 13.72 2.49
CA LEU A 88 2.12 12.99 1.98
C LEU A 88 0.93 13.19 2.92
N SER A 89 -0.17 13.78 2.44
CA SER A 89 -1.38 14.01 3.24
C SER A 89 -2.39 12.88 3.08
N PHE A 90 -2.98 12.45 4.21
CA PHE A 90 -4.05 11.46 4.24
C PHE A 90 -5.44 12.07 4.47
N LYS A 91 -5.59 13.40 4.49
CA LYS A 91 -6.88 14.08 4.75
C LYS A 91 -7.96 13.68 3.75
N ASN A 92 -7.60 13.45 2.49
CA ASN A 92 -8.51 13.02 1.44
C ASN A 92 -8.53 11.49 1.22
N VAL A 93 -7.97 10.74 2.15
CA VAL A 93 -7.98 9.26 2.10
C VAL A 93 -9.14 8.75 2.92
N VAL A 94 -9.86 7.76 2.37
CA VAL A 94 -10.89 6.98 3.07
C VAL A 94 -10.35 5.56 3.23
N VAL A 95 -10.40 5.04 4.45
CA VAL A 95 -9.89 3.71 4.78
C VAL A 95 -11.01 2.78 5.20
N PHE A 96 -10.99 1.58 4.64
CA PHE A 96 -11.80 0.44 5.07
C PHE A 96 -10.88 -0.68 5.56
N GLY A 97 -11.18 -1.29 6.71
CA GLY A 97 -10.60 -2.58 7.09
C GLY A 97 -11.03 -3.67 6.11
N SER A 98 -10.11 -4.52 5.65
CA SER A 98 -10.43 -5.59 4.71
C SER A 98 -11.11 -6.80 5.36
N TYR A 99 -10.86 -7.02 6.65
CA TYR A 99 -11.42 -8.12 7.44
C TYR A 99 -11.27 -7.83 8.94
N GLU A 100 -12.06 -8.53 9.74
CA GLU A 100 -11.90 -8.61 11.18
C GLU A 100 -12.15 -10.03 11.67
N PHE A 101 -11.62 -10.38 12.82
CA PHE A 101 -11.82 -11.68 13.45
C PHE A 101 -13.11 -11.69 14.27
N TYR A 102 -13.83 -12.82 14.26
CA TYR A 102 -15.03 -12.99 15.05
C TYR A 102 -15.12 -14.41 15.66
N PRO A 103 -15.45 -14.54 16.95
CA PRO A 103 -15.54 -13.46 17.94
C PRO A 103 -14.17 -12.90 18.30
N LEU A 104 -14.10 -11.59 18.56
CA LEU A 104 -12.88 -10.92 18.99
C LEU A 104 -12.84 -10.91 20.52
N ALA A 105 -11.97 -11.73 21.10
CA ALA A 105 -11.83 -11.84 22.57
C ALA A 105 -11.24 -10.58 23.19
N ASP A 106 -10.38 -9.88 22.43
CA ASP A 106 -9.75 -8.62 22.84
C ASP A 106 -9.68 -7.70 21.61
N ALA A 107 -10.34 -6.55 21.71
CA ALA A 107 -10.38 -5.56 20.63
C ALA A 107 -8.99 -5.06 20.21
N HIS A 108 -8.00 -5.07 21.11
CA HIS A 108 -6.63 -4.66 20.82
C HIS A 108 -5.88 -5.65 19.93
N LEU A 109 -6.35 -6.89 19.80
CA LEU A 109 -5.77 -7.91 18.94
C LEU A 109 -6.38 -7.94 17.55
N GLY A 110 -7.41 -7.14 17.31
CA GLY A 110 -8.12 -7.07 16.03
C GLY A 110 -7.27 -6.53 14.88
N SER A 111 -7.70 -6.84 13.67
CA SER A 111 -7.08 -6.33 12.45
C SER A 111 -7.09 -4.81 12.42
N MET A 112 -8.23 -4.21 12.75
CA MET A 112 -8.38 -2.76 12.73
C MET A 112 -7.55 -2.06 13.78
N ALA A 113 -7.40 -2.64 14.99
CA ALA A 113 -6.54 -2.08 16.04
C ALA A 113 -5.06 -2.03 15.60
N GLN A 114 -4.60 -3.03 14.86
CA GLN A 114 -3.25 -3.03 14.28
C GLN A 114 -3.08 -1.94 13.22
N ILE A 115 -4.05 -1.76 12.31
CA ILE A 115 -4.04 -0.70 11.30
C ILE A 115 -4.05 0.68 11.99
N GLN A 116 -4.90 0.84 13.01
CA GLN A 116 -5.02 2.07 13.78
C GLN A 116 -3.66 2.47 14.37
N SER A 117 -3.06 1.62 15.17
CA SER A 117 -1.81 1.92 15.89
C SER A 117 -0.58 2.05 14.96
N GLN A 118 -0.53 1.27 13.88
CA GLN A 118 0.64 1.22 13.00
C GLN A 118 0.63 2.28 11.88
N LEU A 119 -0.55 2.78 11.49
CA LEU A 119 -0.70 3.75 10.42
C LEU A 119 -1.57 4.94 10.82
N LEU A 120 -2.85 4.73 11.17
CA LEU A 120 -3.83 5.81 11.23
C LEU A 120 -3.51 6.84 12.31
N ASP A 121 -3.00 6.41 13.47
CA ASP A 121 -2.57 7.30 14.56
C ASP A 121 -1.28 8.07 14.23
N GLN A 122 -0.60 7.72 13.14
CA GLN A 122 0.68 8.31 12.74
C GLN A 122 0.56 9.31 11.59
N VAL A 123 -0.62 9.43 10.97
CA VAL A 123 -0.89 10.27 9.80
C VAL A 123 -2.06 11.20 10.04
N ASP A 124 -2.30 12.16 9.14
CA ASP A 124 -3.33 13.20 9.25
C ASP A 124 -4.71 12.78 8.68
N ILE A 125 -5.05 11.50 8.73
CA ILE A 125 -6.35 11.02 8.28
C ILE A 125 -7.48 11.57 9.16
N LEU A 126 -8.61 11.91 8.53
CA LEU A 126 -9.79 12.39 9.26
C LEU A 126 -10.55 11.20 9.85
N PRO A 127 -10.97 11.26 11.13
CA PRO A 127 -11.69 10.16 11.78
C PRO A 127 -12.94 9.69 11.05
N GLU A 128 -13.69 10.61 10.45
CA GLU A 128 -14.88 10.32 9.63
C GLU A 128 -14.59 9.55 8.35
N ASN A 129 -13.33 9.46 7.94
CA ASN A 129 -12.89 8.71 6.77
C ASN A 129 -12.40 7.30 7.11
N VAL A 130 -12.48 6.88 8.37
CA VAL A 130 -12.05 5.55 8.82
C VAL A 130 -13.29 4.67 9.07
N HIS A 131 -13.42 3.57 8.35
CA HIS A 131 -14.55 2.67 8.41
C HIS A 131 -14.11 1.27 8.83
N THR A 132 -14.81 0.71 9.79
CA THR A 132 -14.64 -0.65 10.31
C THR A 132 -15.90 -1.46 10.11
N PHE A 133 -15.82 -2.77 10.29
CA PHE A 133 -16.98 -3.66 10.35
C PHE A 133 -17.71 -3.53 11.69
#